data_201d37706ac38348ffea8b47fea6ebc6
#
_entry.id   201d37706ac38348ffea8b47fea6ebc6
#
_cell.length_a   1.000
_cell.length_b   1.000
_cell.length_c   1.000
_cell.angle_alpha   90.00
_cell.angle_beta   90.00
_cell.angle_gamma   90.00
#
_symmetry.space_group_name_H-M   'P 1'
#
loop_
_entity.id
_entity.type
_entity.pdbx_description
1 polymer ?
#
loop_
_entity_poly.entity_id
_entity_poly.type
_entity_poly.pdbx_seq_one_letter_code
_entity_poly.pdbx_strand_id
1 'polypeptide(L)'
;MQAAAGQEDLNLELVWLVIDKFRHAVALSRGHDVEIMCIAFTRIAWVYLKVMKDPISKVKGRDYLKHVMDFSQVIGQNRNLHCMDWFNSATNMLKEIQNAAQQKEDEEWQNKRKVFMDQLVNEMKLLQEHKDDLHKDLVAFLFEKMPPKHRPEEEWKPLLLDGQEKGWKKTLMKLVTIYHPDRVDKSVYTGKYHVLCEEITKELTRRYNCLKM
;
A
#
# COMPACT_ATOMS: atom_id res chain seq x y z
N MET A 1 34.98 9.10 -18.30
CA MET A 1 34.96 7.74 -18.86
C MET A 1 34.40 6.81 -17.78
N GLN A 2 33.07 6.60 -17.80
CA GLN A 2 32.42 5.61 -16.94
C GLN A 2 32.42 4.29 -17.74
N ALA A 3 33.04 3.27 -17.16
CA ALA A 3 33.09 1.93 -17.72
C ALA A 3 31.65 1.39 -17.77
N ALA A 4 31.17 1.09 -18.97
CA ALA A 4 29.97 0.29 -19.18
C ALA A 4 30.27 -1.09 -18.61
N ALA A 5 29.70 -1.41 -17.45
CA ALA A 5 29.68 -2.77 -16.95
C ALA A 5 28.92 -3.62 -17.97
N GLY A 6 29.62 -4.55 -18.63
CA GLY A 6 29.05 -5.42 -19.64
C GLY A 6 27.85 -6.18 -19.06
N GLN A 7 26.70 -6.03 -19.68
CA GLN A 7 25.66 -7.03 -19.60
C GLN A 7 26.25 -8.29 -20.22
N GLU A 8 26.54 -9.28 -19.37
CA GLU A 8 26.79 -10.64 -19.87
C GLU A 8 25.56 -11.03 -20.66
N ASP A 9 25.71 -11.33 -21.95
CA ASP A 9 24.63 -11.75 -22.81
C ASP A 9 24.01 -13.03 -22.23
N LEU A 10 22.78 -12.90 -21.76
CA LEU A 10 22.03 -14.01 -21.17
C LEU A 10 21.85 -15.10 -22.25
N ASN A 11 22.46 -16.28 -22.03
CA ASN A 11 22.26 -17.40 -22.92
C ASN A 11 20.84 -17.98 -22.77
N LEU A 12 19.92 -17.51 -23.63
CA LEU A 12 18.51 -17.88 -23.60
C LEU A 12 18.30 -19.38 -23.83
N GLU A 13 19.11 -20.03 -24.64
CA GLU A 13 18.99 -21.49 -24.90
C GLU A 13 19.24 -22.26 -23.59
N LEU A 14 20.26 -21.88 -22.85
CA LEU A 14 20.56 -22.50 -21.54
C LEU A 14 19.43 -22.24 -20.55
N VAL A 15 18.87 -21.02 -20.51
CA VAL A 15 17.74 -20.67 -19.62
C VAL A 15 16.53 -21.56 -19.94
N TRP A 16 16.17 -21.72 -21.21
CA TRP A 16 15.06 -22.58 -21.62
C TRP A 16 15.32 -24.05 -21.29
N LEU A 17 16.53 -24.54 -21.51
CA LEU A 17 16.92 -25.89 -21.12
C LEU A 17 16.73 -26.13 -19.62
N VAL A 18 17.11 -25.20 -18.79
CA VAL A 18 16.92 -25.27 -17.32
C VAL A 18 15.43 -25.32 -16.95
N ILE A 19 14.62 -24.45 -17.55
CA ILE A 19 13.16 -24.44 -17.32
C ILE A 19 12.55 -25.78 -17.73
N ASP A 20 12.94 -26.35 -18.88
CA ASP A 20 12.40 -27.60 -19.36
C ASP A 20 12.81 -28.80 -18.47
N LYS A 21 14.01 -28.80 -17.92
CA LYS A 21 14.42 -29.81 -16.92
C LYS A 21 13.55 -29.75 -15.66
N PHE A 22 13.25 -28.55 -15.15
CA PHE A 22 12.34 -28.42 -14.01
C PHE A 22 10.89 -28.81 -14.38
N ARG A 23 10.39 -28.46 -15.57
CA ARG A 23 9.08 -28.94 -16.06
C ARG A 23 9.00 -30.45 -16.14
N HIS A 24 10.08 -31.08 -16.59
CA HIS A 24 10.17 -32.54 -16.62
C HIS A 24 10.14 -33.11 -15.20
N ALA A 25 10.84 -32.52 -14.24
CA ALA A 25 10.77 -32.91 -12.83
C ALA A 25 9.34 -32.78 -12.27
N VAL A 26 8.61 -31.71 -12.60
CA VAL A 26 7.19 -31.57 -12.25
C VAL A 26 6.34 -32.70 -12.86
N ALA A 27 6.55 -33.03 -14.13
CA ALA A 27 5.78 -34.06 -14.78
C ALA A 27 6.01 -35.46 -14.15
N LEU A 28 7.24 -35.78 -13.80
CA LEU A 28 7.61 -37.05 -13.17
C LEU A 28 7.11 -37.14 -11.71
N SER A 29 7.09 -36.05 -10.97
CA SER A 29 6.63 -36.04 -9.56
C SER A 29 5.12 -35.93 -9.41
N ARG A 30 4.39 -35.69 -10.50
CA ARG A 30 2.95 -35.51 -10.48
C ARG A 30 2.22 -36.74 -9.96
N GLY A 31 1.47 -36.57 -8.87
CA GLY A 31 0.74 -37.67 -8.21
C GLY A 31 1.58 -38.55 -7.29
N HIS A 32 2.89 -38.32 -7.19
CA HIS A 32 3.80 -39.09 -6.34
C HIS A 32 4.46 -38.26 -5.24
N ASP A 33 5.00 -37.11 -5.59
CA ASP A 33 5.73 -36.25 -4.63
C ASP A 33 5.42 -34.78 -4.85
N VAL A 34 4.55 -34.24 -3.98
CA VAL A 34 4.12 -32.84 -4.02
C VAL A 34 5.26 -31.90 -3.62
N GLU A 35 6.18 -32.33 -2.76
CA GLU A 35 7.31 -31.51 -2.32
C GLU A 35 8.30 -31.27 -3.47
N ILE A 36 8.65 -32.29 -4.23
CA ILE A 36 9.48 -32.15 -5.44
C ILE A 36 8.82 -31.23 -6.46
N MET A 37 7.50 -31.31 -6.64
CA MET A 37 6.75 -30.37 -7.50
C MET A 37 6.90 -28.93 -7.02
N CYS A 38 6.75 -28.67 -5.72
CA CYS A 38 6.91 -27.34 -5.14
C CYS A 38 8.33 -26.79 -5.31
N ILE A 39 9.35 -27.63 -5.09
CA ILE A 39 10.75 -27.27 -5.34
C ILE A 39 10.94 -26.87 -6.80
N ALA A 40 10.49 -27.69 -7.74
CA ALA A 40 10.65 -27.43 -9.17
C ALA A 40 9.91 -26.16 -9.61
N PHE A 41 8.67 -25.95 -9.16
CA PHE A 41 7.93 -24.70 -9.42
C PHE A 41 8.63 -23.49 -8.86
N THR A 42 9.18 -23.56 -7.64
CA THR A 42 9.93 -22.46 -7.01
C THR A 42 11.18 -22.11 -7.85
N ARG A 43 11.89 -23.10 -8.37
CA ARG A 43 13.06 -22.89 -9.23
C ARG A 43 12.68 -22.29 -10.59
N ILE A 44 11.59 -22.76 -11.22
CA ILE A 44 11.07 -22.16 -12.45
C ILE A 44 10.68 -20.69 -12.21
N ALA A 45 9.95 -20.40 -11.12
CA ALA A 45 9.57 -19.04 -10.74
C ALA A 45 10.80 -18.16 -10.55
N TRP A 46 11.83 -18.66 -9.87
CA TRP A 46 13.09 -17.94 -9.68
C TRP A 46 13.75 -17.57 -11.02
N VAL A 47 13.81 -18.49 -11.98
CA VAL A 47 14.39 -18.22 -13.30
C VAL A 47 13.60 -17.12 -14.02
N TYR A 48 12.27 -17.19 -14.03
CA TYR A 48 11.44 -16.15 -14.66
C TYR A 48 11.58 -14.78 -13.99
N LEU A 49 11.64 -14.75 -12.66
CA LEU A 49 11.63 -13.49 -11.89
C LEU A 49 13.01 -12.86 -11.75
N LYS A 50 14.06 -13.65 -11.61
CA LYS A 50 15.41 -13.17 -11.30
C LYS A 50 16.37 -13.18 -12.48
N VAL A 51 16.15 -14.09 -13.43
CA VAL A 51 17.04 -14.24 -14.61
C VAL A 51 16.43 -13.51 -15.82
N MET A 52 15.22 -13.86 -16.24
CA MET A 52 14.60 -13.27 -17.44
C MET A 52 14.12 -11.83 -17.21
N LYS A 53 13.44 -11.56 -16.11
CA LYS A 53 13.02 -10.23 -15.62
C LYS A 53 12.08 -9.41 -16.53
N ASP A 54 11.77 -9.84 -17.72
CA ASP A 54 10.84 -9.17 -18.63
C ASP A 54 9.38 -9.22 -18.10
N PRO A 55 8.46 -8.36 -18.57
CA PRO A 55 7.09 -8.29 -18.06
C PRO A 55 6.31 -9.60 -18.19
N ILE A 56 6.48 -10.33 -19.31
CA ILE A 56 5.79 -11.60 -19.58
C ILE A 56 6.31 -12.69 -18.63
N SER A 57 7.63 -12.76 -18.47
CA SER A 57 8.28 -13.69 -17.55
C SER A 57 7.87 -13.42 -16.09
N LYS A 58 7.71 -12.16 -15.69
CA LYS A 58 7.21 -11.82 -14.35
C LYS A 58 5.80 -12.37 -14.09
N VAL A 59 4.91 -12.33 -15.08
CA VAL A 59 3.57 -12.93 -14.97
C VAL A 59 3.69 -14.45 -14.79
N LYS A 60 4.44 -15.12 -15.67
CA LYS A 60 4.66 -16.57 -15.57
C LYS A 60 5.28 -16.98 -14.22
N GLY A 61 6.28 -16.23 -13.75
CA GLY A 61 6.90 -16.47 -12.45
C GLY A 61 5.88 -16.41 -11.29
N ARG A 62 4.96 -15.43 -11.32
CA ARG A 62 3.87 -15.33 -10.33
C ARG A 62 2.93 -16.54 -10.39
N ASP A 63 2.59 -17.01 -11.58
CA ASP A 63 1.68 -18.16 -11.73
C ASP A 63 2.31 -19.42 -11.14
N TYR A 64 3.61 -19.65 -11.37
CA TYR A 64 4.32 -20.74 -10.72
C TYR A 64 4.36 -20.61 -9.20
N LEU A 65 4.54 -19.40 -8.66
CA LEU A 65 4.47 -19.18 -7.21
C LEU A 65 3.07 -19.44 -6.63
N LYS A 66 1.99 -19.14 -7.38
CA LYS A 66 0.63 -19.52 -6.95
C LYS A 66 0.51 -21.03 -6.80
N HIS A 67 0.96 -21.79 -7.80
CA HIS A 67 0.97 -23.26 -7.71
C HIS A 67 1.76 -23.74 -6.49
N VAL A 68 2.90 -23.12 -6.17
CA VAL A 68 3.65 -23.46 -4.95
C VAL A 68 2.79 -23.23 -3.71
N MET A 69 2.07 -22.10 -3.61
CA MET A 69 1.22 -21.81 -2.44
C MET A 69 0.04 -22.78 -2.34
N ASP A 70 -0.61 -23.09 -3.46
CA ASP A 70 -1.74 -24.03 -3.50
C ASP A 70 -1.32 -25.43 -3.04
N PHE A 71 -0.22 -25.95 -3.57
CA PHE A 71 0.29 -27.26 -3.19
C PHE A 71 0.91 -27.30 -1.79
N SER A 72 1.49 -26.19 -1.33
CA SER A 72 2.05 -26.11 0.02
C SER A 72 1.02 -26.32 1.13
N GLN A 73 -0.25 -25.98 0.87
CA GLN A 73 -1.34 -26.22 1.82
C GLN A 73 -1.55 -27.71 2.11
N VAL A 74 -1.33 -28.56 1.10
CA VAL A 74 -1.43 -30.03 1.26
C VAL A 74 -0.29 -30.56 2.13
N ILE A 75 0.93 -30.03 1.96
CA ILE A 75 2.11 -30.43 2.74
C ILE A 75 2.02 -29.89 4.17
N GLY A 76 1.53 -28.64 4.33
CA GLY A 76 1.47 -27.92 5.60
C GLY A 76 0.56 -28.55 6.64
N GLN A 77 -0.36 -29.43 6.24
CA GLN A 77 -1.20 -30.18 7.18
C GLN A 77 -0.39 -31.12 8.08
N ASN A 78 0.78 -31.59 7.61
CA ASN A 78 1.58 -32.61 8.29
C ASN A 78 3.02 -32.17 8.60
N ARG A 79 3.49 -31.02 8.13
CA ARG A 79 4.88 -30.54 8.26
C ARG A 79 4.97 -29.04 8.49
N ASN A 80 6.01 -28.61 9.20
CA ASN A 80 6.31 -27.18 9.37
C ASN A 80 6.98 -26.63 8.12
N LEU A 81 6.20 -25.93 7.28
CA LEU A 81 6.66 -25.34 6.03
C LEU A 81 7.77 -24.30 6.21
N HIS A 82 7.79 -23.59 7.34
CA HIS A 82 8.80 -22.55 7.60
C HIS A 82 10.23 -23.10 7.78
N CYS A 83 10.39 -24.42 7.95
CA CYS A 83 11.68 -25.08 7.97
C CYS A 83 12.17 -25.48 6.56
N MET A 84 11.38 -25.23 5.51
CA MET A 84 11.69 -25.67 4.14
C MET A 84 12.22 -24.50 3.30
N ASP A 85 13.42 -24.65 2.76
CA ASP A 85 14.11 -23.63 1.95
C ASP A 85 13.31 -23.19 0.73
N TRP A 86 12.68 -24.14 0.04
CA TRP A 86 11.87 -23.84 -1.14
C TRP A 86 10.65 -22.97 -0.79
N PHE A 87 10.00 -23.23 0.36
CA PHE A 87 8.86 -22.45 0.82
C PHE A 87 9.27 -21.03 1.22
N ASN A 88 10.37 -20.90 1.95
CA ASN A 88 10.92 -19.60 2.31
C ASN A 88 11.35 -18.79 1.07
N SER A 89 11.97 -19.46 0.09
CA SER A 89 12.34 -18.83 -1.18
C SER A 89 11.10 -18.34 -1.94
N ALA A 90 10.05 -19.15 -2.05
CA ALA A 90 8.81 -18.78 -2.74
C ALA A 90 8.10 -17.62 -2.02
N THR A 91 7.97 -17.67 -0.70
CA THR A 91 7.33 -16.61 0.09
C THR A 91 8.11 -15.30 0.02
N ASN A 92 9.43 -15.34 0.02
CA ASN A 92 10.26 -14.15 -0.13
C ASN A 92 10.08 -13.51 -1.52
N MET A 93 10.07 -14.31 -2.59
CA MET A 93 9.79 -13.80 -3.94
C MET A 93 8.40 -13.16 -4.05
N LEU A 94 7.37 -13.74 -3.42
CA LEU A 94 6.03 -13.14 -3.37
C LEU A 94 6.03 -11.81 -2.60
N LYS A 95 6.69 -11.73 -1.45
CA LYS A 95 6.83 -10.49 -0.69
C LYS A 95 7.54 -9.40 -1.49
N GLU A 96 8.62 -9.73 -2.20
CA GLU A 96 9.31 -8.78 -3.07
C GLU A 96 8.40 -8.22 -4.16
N ILE A 97 7.58 -9.09 -4.79
CA ILE A 97 6.63 -8.66 -5.82
C ILE A 97 5.56 -7.73 -5.23
N GLN A 98 5.02 -8.09 -4.06
CA GLN A 98 4.01 -7.27 -3.36
C GLN A 98 4.59 -5.91 -2.95
N ASN A 99 5.79 -5.91 -2.37
CA ASN A 99 6.47 -4.68 -1.95
C ASN A 99 6.75 -3.77 -3.16
N ALA A 100 7.23 -4.33 -4.28
CA ALA A 100 7.47 -3.56 -5.49
C ALA A 100 6.18 -2.98 -6.09
N ALA A 101 5.06 -3.70 -6.03
CA ALA A 101 3.77 -3.20 -6.47
C ALA A 101 3.28 -2.06 -5.55
N GLN A 102 3.39 -2.25 -4.22
CA GLN A 102 3.02 -1.24 -3.25
C GLN A 102 3.86 0.03 -3.39
N GLN A 103 5.18 -0.10 -3.53
CA GLN A 103 6.07 1.04 -3.73
C GLN A 103 5.68 1.85 -4.98
N LYS A 104 5.35 1.16 -6.09
CA LYS A 104 4.90 1.83 -7.31
C LYS A 104 3.58 2.58 -7.11
N GLU A 105 2.61 1.98 -6.43
CA GLU A 105 1.34 2.63 -6.10
C GLU A 105 1.56 3.84 -5.19
N ASP A 106 2.44 3.71 -4.19
CA ASP A 106 2.79 4.80 -3.27
C ASP A 106 3.49 5.95 -4.01
N GLU A 107 4.43 5.66 -4.92
CA GLU A 107 5.10 6.67 -5.77
C GLU A 107 4.09 7.39 -6.69
N GLU A 108 3.19 6.64 -7.33
CA GLU A 108 2.13 7.21 -8.16
C GLU A 108 1.19 8.11 -7.35
N TRP A 109 0.83 7.66 -6.13
CA TRP A 109 0.03 8.47 -5.23
C TRP A 109 0.77 9.73 -4.77
N GLN A 110 2.04 9.64 -4.38
CA GLN A 110 2.85 10.81 -3.99
C GLN A 110 2.97 11.84 -5.13
N ASN A 111 3.12 11.39 -6.37
CA ASN A 111 3.17 12.28 -7.53
C ASN A 111 1.81 12.98 -7.75
N LYS A 112 0.70 12.24 -7.68
CA LYS A 112 -0.65 12.84 -7.74
C LYS A 112 -0.89 13.81 -6.59
N ARG A 113 -0.46 13.45 -5.38
CA ARG A 113 -0.59 14.29 -4.18
C ARG A 113 0.14 15.63 -4.33
N LYS A 114 1.34 15.65 -4.92
CA LYS A 114 2.05 16.91 -5.21
C LYS A 114 1.21 17.84 -6.08
N VAL A 115 0.64 17.33 -7.16
CA VAL A 115 -0.22 18.12 -8.06
C VAL A 115 -1.44 18.67 -7.30
N PHE A 116 -2.07 17.87 -6.43
CA PHE A 116 -3.19 18.34 -5.62
C PHE A 116 -2.78 19.37 -4.57
N MET A 117 -1.61 19.23 -3.97
CA MET A 117 -1.06 20.23 -3.04
C MET A 117 -0.81 21.57 -3.73
N ASP A 118 -0.31 21.57 -4.97
CA ASP A 118 -0.14 22.81 -5.76
C ASP A 118 -1.49 23.49 -6.04
N GLN A 119 -2.57 22.70 -6.22
CA GLN A 119 -3.93 23.22 -6.39
C GLN A 119 -4.58 23.69 -5.09
N LEU A 120 -4.05 23.28 -3.95
CA LEU A 120 -4.55 23.59 -2.61
C LEU A 120 -3.73 24.70 -1.91
N VAL A 121 -2.82 25.36 -2.61
CA VAL A 121 -1.91 26.37 -2.01
C VAL A 121 -2.66 27.42 -1.20
N ASN A 122 -3.80 27.91 -1.69
CA ASN A 122 -4.59 28.91 -1.00
C ASN A 122 -5.24 28.35 0.28
N GLU A 123 -5.85 27.16 0.18
CA GLU A 123 -6.46 26.45 1.30
C GLU A 123 -5.38 26.10 2.36
N MET A 124 -4.19 25.69 1.93
CA MET A 124 -3.07 25.40 2.83
C MET A 124 -2.54 26.64 3.55
N LYS A 125 -2.44 27.78 2.85
CA LYS A 125 -2.07 29.07 3.48
C LYS A 125 -3.08 29.46 4.54
N LEU A 126 -4.36 29.43 4.22
CA LEU A 126 -5.42 29.73 5.18
C LEU A 126 -5.39 28.79 6.40
N LEU A 127 -5.18 27.50 6.20
CA LEU A 127 -5.04 26.55 7.30
C LEU A 127 -3.80 26.84 8.17
N GLN A 128 -2.70 27.25 7.53
CA GLN A 128 -1.46 27.63 8.22
C GLN A 128 -1.60 28.93 9.02
N GLU A 129 -2.33 29.91 8.53
CA GLU A 129 -2.62 31.17 9.23
C GLU A 129 -3.41 30.93 10.51
N HIS A 130 -4.33 29.95 10.50
CA HIS A 130 -5.14 29.56 11.67
C HIS A 130 -4.49 28.49 12.56
N LYS A 131 -3.23 28.14 12.30
CA LYS A 131 -2.54 27.06 13.01
C LYS A 131 -2.36 27.29 14.51
N ASP A 132 -2.22 28.53 14.93
CA ASP A 132 -1.96 28.90 16.33
C ASP A 132 -3.18 29.56 17.01
N ASP A 133 -4.32 29.65 16.31
CA ASP A 133 -5.56 30.17 16.84
C ASP A 133 -6.12 29.31 17.99
N LEU A 134 -7.07 29.88 18.73
CA LEU A 134 -7.84 29.11 19.71
C LEU A 134 -8.63 27.99 19.02
N HIS A 135 -8.91 26.90 19.73
CA HIS A 135 -9.65 25.75 19.17
C HIS A 135 -11.01 26.18 18.60
N LYS A 136 -11.70 27.12 19.23
CA LYS A 136 -12.96 27.68 18.76
C LYS A 136 -12.81 28.31 17.38
N ASP A 137 -11.81 29.15 17.21
CA ASP A 137 -11.63 29.97 16.01
C ASP A 137 -11.21 29.07 14.81
N LEU A 138 -10.32 28.10 15.06
CA LEU A 138 -10.00 27.11 14.03
C LEU A 138 -11.23 26.29 13.60
N VAL A 139 -12.05 25.82 14.56
CA VAL A 139 -13.22 24.99 14.21
C VAL A 139 -14.26 25.82 13.48
N ALA A 140 -14.49 27.07 13.89
CA ALA A 140 -15.37 28.01 13.20
C ALA A 140 -14.88 28.27 11.76
N PHE A 141 -13.59 28.53 11.58
CA PHE A 141 -12.95 28.68 10.27
C PHE A 141 -13.13 27.44 9.39
N LEU A 142 -12.87 26.24 9.92
CA LEU A 142 -13.05 25.00 9.17
C LEU A 142 -14.49 24.82 8.68
N PHE A 143 -15.47 25.11 9.53
CA PHE A 143 -16.88 24.95 9.17
C PHE A 143 -17.34 26.00 8.15
N GLU A 144 -16.76 27.19 8.18
CA GLU A 144 -17.09 28.24 7.22
C GLU A 144 -16.42 28.03 5.86
N LYS A 145 -15.11 27.76 5.85
CA LYS A 145 -14.30 27.75 4.61
C LYS A 145 -14.06 26.35 4.04
N MET A 146 -14.01 25.33 4.89
CA MET A 146 -13.65 23.96 4.52
C MET A 146 -14.60 22.92 5.15
N PRO A 147 -15.94 23.06 5.01
CA PRO A 147 -16.89 22.16 5.64
C PRO A 147 -16.71 20.71 5.15
N PRO A 148 -17.02 19.69 6.00
CA PRO A 148 -16.92 18.29 5.64
C PRO A 148 -18.03 17.89 4.66
N LYS A 149 -17.79 18.08 3.35
CA LYS A 149 -18.77 17.89 2.26
C LYS A 149 -19.35 16.47 2.17
N HIS A 150 -18.68 15.48 2.74
CA HIS A 150 -19.07 14.07 2.75
C HIS A 150 -19.90 13.69 3.97
N ARG A 151 -20.28 14.67 4.81
CA ARG A 151 -21.11 14.48 6.01
C ARG A 151 -22.28 15.47 6.03
N PRO A 152 -23.45 15.05 6.51
CA PRO A 152 -24.56 15.95 6.69
C PRO A 152 -24.26 17.01 7.74
N GLU A 153 -24.82 18.20 7.58
CA GLU A 153 -24.52 19.35 8.44
C GLU A 153 -24.93 19.12 9.91
N GLU A 154 -25.91 18.30 10.14
CA GLU A 154 -26.43 17.93 11.46
C GLU A 154 -25.39 17.17 12.30
N GLU A 155 -24.43 16.49 11.65
CA GLU A 155 -23.38 15.73 12.34
C GLU A 155 -22.25 16.62 12.86
N TRP A 156 -21.94 17.74 12.20
CA TRP A 156 -20.76 18.53 12.53
C TRP A 156 -21.05 19.95 13.04
N LYS A 157 -22.13 20.63 12.59
CA LYS A 157 -22.49 21.97 13.06
C LYS A 157 -22.60 22.09 14.59
N PRO A 158 -23.25 21.12 15.30
CA PRO A 158 -23.36 21.20 16.75
C PRO A 158 -22.02 21.12 17.49
N LEU A 159 -20.96 20.60 16.84
CA LEU A 159 -19.69 20.38 17.49
C LEU A 159 -18.99 21.68 17.92
N LEU A 160 -19.30 22.80 17.30
CA LEU A 160 -18.77 24.09 17.72
C LEU A 160 -19.29 24.48 19.11
N LEU A 161 -20.59 24.32 19.36
CA LEU A 161 -21.21 24.54 20.66
C LEU A 161 -20.77 23.48 21.68
N ASP A 162 -20.76 22.22 21.29
CA ASP A 162 -20.28 21.12 22.14
C ASP A 162 -18.85 21.35 22.65
N GLY A 163 -17.96 21.90 21.81
CA GLY A 163 -16.59 22.22 22.20
C GLY A 163 -16.51 23.31 23.27
N GLN A 164 -17.37 24.29 23.19
CA GLN A 164 -17.45 25.37 24.18
C GLN A 164 -18.05 24.91 25.51
N GLU A 165 -19.09 24.08 25.48
CA GLU A 165 -19.83 23.65 26.67
C GLU A 165 -19.23 22.42 27.33
N LYS A 166 -18.78 21.43 26.52
CA LYS A 166 -18.39 20.09 26.98
C LYS A 166 -16.88 19.81 26.93
N GLY A 167 -16.12 20.77 26.38
CA GLY A 167 -14.66 20.72 26.25
C GLY A 167 -14.14 20.21 24.92
N TRP A 168 -13.02 20.78 24.50
CA TRP A 168 -12.45 20.62 23.15
C TRP A 168 -11.86 19.25 22.89
N LYS A 169 -11.41 18.50 23.92
CA LYS A 169 -10.76 17.20 23.72
C LYS A 169 -11.66 16.19 22.98
N LYS A 170 -12.93 16.04 23.45
CA LYS A 170 -13.88 15.13 22.81
C LYS A 170 -14.34 15.63 21.44
N THR A 171 -14.50 16.94 21.31
CA THR A 171 -14.89 17.59 20.06
C THR A 171 -13.84 17.44 18.98
N LEU A 172 -12.56 17.69 19.29
CA LEU A 172 -11.47 17.49 18.36
C LEU A 172 -11.34 16.02 17.93
N MET A 173 -11.53 15.07 18.82
CA MET A 173 -11.55 13.64 18.45
C MET A 173 -12.66 13.29 17.47
N LYS A 174 -13.87 13.85 17.66
CA LYS A 174 -14.97 13.67 16.71
C LYS A 174 -14.64 14.31 15.35
N LEU A 175 -14.06 15.53 15.35
CA LEU A 175 -13.67 16.21 14.12
C LEU A 175 -12.56 15.47 13.36
N VAL A 176 -11.56 14.93 14.06
CA VAL A 176 -10.55 14.03 13.46
C VAL A 176 -11.25 12.85 12.77
N THR A 177 -12.26 12.27 13.40
CA THR A 177 -13.01 11.14 12.82
C THR A 177 -13.83 11.57 11.60
N ILE A 178 -14.42 12.78 11.62
CA ILE A 178 -15.21 13.31 10.50
C ILE A 178 -14.32 13.63 9.30
N TYR A 179 -13.20 14.30 9.48
CA TYR A 179 -12.29 14.64 8.39
C TYR A 179 -11.32 13.52 8.01
N HIS A 180 -11.38 12.34 8.69
CA HIS A 180 -10.43 11.27 8.39
C HIS A 180 -10.50 10.82 6.93
N PRO A 181 -9.37 10.77 6.20
CA PRO A 181 -9.34 10.48 4.77
C PRO A 181 -9.95 9.11 4.42
N ASP A 182 -9.87 8.11 5.30
CA ASP A 182 -10.47 6.78 5.06
C ASP A 182 -12.00 6.79 5.06
N ARG A 183 -12.60 7.88 5.54
CA ARG A 183 -14.07 8.04 5.54
C ARG A 183 -14.59 8.83 4.34
N VAL A 184 -13.69 9.35 3.53
CA VAL A 184 -14.00 10.06 2.28
C VAL A 184 -14.06 9.04 1.15
N ASP A 185 -15.23 8.86 0.55
CA ASP A 185 -15.41 7.97 -0.58
C ASP A 185 -14.64 8.50 -1.80
N LYS A 186 -13.58 7.79 -2.20
CA LYS A 186 -12.72 8.13 -3.32
C LYS A 186 -13.43 8.06 -4.69
N SER A 187 -14.56 7.36 -4.76
CA SER A 187 -15.35 7.27 -5.99
C SER A 187 -16.24 8.50 -6.21
N VAL A 188 -16.63 9.17 -5.11
CA VAL A 188 -17.53 10.33 -5.12
C VAL A 188 -16.75 11.65 -5.07
N TYR A 189 -15.68 11.69 -4.28
CA TYR A 189 -14.90 12.89 -4.03
C TYR A 189 -13.55 12.85 -4.73
N THR A 190 -13.13 14.00 -5.27
CA THR A 190 -11.85 14.12 -5.98
C THR A 190 -10.66 13.87 -5.07
N GLY A 191 -9.53 13.44 -5.65
CA GLY A 191 -8.28 13.26 -4.92
C GLY A 191 -7.82 14.56 -4.22
N LYS A 192 -8.12 15.74 -4.80
CA LYS A 192 -7.88 17.04 -4.17
C LYS A 192 -8.57 17.16 -2.81
N TYR A 193 -9.86 16.79 -2.73
CA TYR A 193 -10.62 16.85 -1.48
C TYR A 193 -10.09 15.86 -0.45
N HIS A 194 -9.67 14.67 -0.88
CA HIS A 194 -9.06 13.68 -0.02
C HIS A 194 -7.76 14.20 0.63
N VAL A 195 -6.90 14.86 -0.16
CA VAL A 195 -5.67 15.49 0.35
C VAL A 195 -5.99 16.64 1.31
N LEU A 196 -7.01 17.45 1.03
CA LEU A 196 -7.46 18.52 1.93
C LEU A 196 -7.90 17.94 3.29
N CYS A 197 -8.72 16.90 3.29
CA CYS A 197 -9.16 16.21 4.51
C CYS A 197 -7.98 15.61 5.29
N GLU A 198 -6.97 15.07 4.59
CA GLU A 198 -5.73 14.56 5.21
C GLU A 198 -4.99 15.68 5.98
N GLU A 199 -4.81 16.85 5.37
CA GLU A 199 -4.10 17.98 6.01
C GLU A 199 -4.89 18.57 7.18
N ILE A 200 -6.21 18.72 7.04
CA ILE A 200 -7.08 19.12 8.15
C ILE A 200 -6.99 18.13 9.32
N THR A 201 -7.02 16.81 9.01
CA THR A 201 -6.90 15.75 10.02
C THR A 201 -5.57 15.82 10.76
N LYS A 202 -4.46 16.11 10.08
CA LYS A 202 -3.13 16.30 10.70
C LYS A 202 -3.15 17.44 11.70
N GLU A 203 -3.72 18.58 11.33
CA GLU A 203 -3.80 19.74 12.21
C GLU A 203 -4.70 19.49 13.43
N LEU A 204 -5.88 18.91 13.23
CA LEU A 204 -6.78 18.54 14.32
C LEU A 204 -6.15 17.52 15.27
N THR A 205 -5.40 16.55 14.74
CA THR A 205 -4.68 15.54 15.54
C THR A 205 -3.56 16.18 16.35
N ARG A 206 -2.81 17.12 15.76
CA ARG A 206 -1.78 17.90 16.48
C ARG A 206 -2.39 18.58 17.70
N ARG A 207 -3.49 19.30 17.52
CA ARG A 207 -4.20 20.00 18.60
C ARG A 207 -4.78 19.05 19.65
N TYR A 208 -5.36 17.95 19.22
CA TYR A 208 -5.85 16.93 20.15
C TYR A 208 -4.74 16.37 21.04
N ASN A 209 -3.55 16.15 20.48
CA ASN A 209 -2.41 15.64 21.23
C ASN A 209 -1.88 16.68 22.25
N CYS A 210 -1.91 17.98 21.93
CA CYS A 210 -1.57 19.04 22.88
C CYS A 210 -2.51 19.05 24.11
N LEU A 211 -3.76 18.63 23.98
CA LEU A 211 -4.71 18.53 25.09
C LEU A 211 -4.59 17.24 25.91
N LYS A 212 -3.69 16.32 25.53
CA LYS A 212 -3.41 15.09 26.29
C LYS A 212 -2.31 15.28 27.35
N MET A 213 -1.44 16.27 27.12
CA MET A 213 -0.39 16.62 28.06
C MET A 213 -0.97 17.45 29.21
#